data_8b758727bd9a905bd5d57f56824b28a4
#
_entry.id   8b758727bd9a905bd5d57f56824b28a4
#
_cell.length_a   1.000
_cell.length_b   1.000
_cell.length_c   1.000
_cell.angle_alpha   90.00
_cell.angle_beta   90.00
_cell.angle_gamma   90.00
#
_symmetry.space_group_name_H-M   'P 1'
#
loop_
_entity.id
_entity.type
_entity.pdbx_description
1 polymer ?
#
loop_
_entity_poly.entity_id
_entity_poly.type
_entity_poly.pdbx_seq_one_letter_code
_entity_poly.pdbx_strand_id
1 'polypeptide(L)'
;MLIPTYNNDRTLKRVIDGVLEYTDSIIIVNDGATDTTSQILKEYSRLEQILIPKNKGKGNALRVGFKQAEKLGFDYAITIDSDGQHFPEDISVFIEELENSETKNLLLIGARNMEQEGVPGGSSFGNKFSNFWYKLETGIELSDTQSGYRMYPLKEINKIKFYTTKFEFEIENIVKAAWRGITVKNVPVKVLYDESERVTHFRPFKDFTRISILNTWFVLVTFLYIKPRNLYRKFKKKGFKKFFTEDLLGSQDTPIKKAKSIVLGVFVGLTPLWGFHTIIVIFLAIFLKLNKAIAFAFSNVSIPPFIPFVVLFGLQTGALVLGEDKSFSIEDFNGNFELLKSLKTYIVGSFIFAIAASIISGLIGYIILALFQSRKNT
;
A
#
# COMPACT_ATOMS: atom_id res chain seq x y z
N MET A 1 11.48 -18.45 -17.55
CA MET A 1 11.20 -18.86 -16.15
C MET A 1 12.35 -18.45 -15.26
N LEU A 2 12.09 -18.14 -13.97
CA LEU A 2 13.12 -17.79 -12.99
C LEU A 2 12.96 -18.69 -11.75
N ILE A 3 14.00 -19.45 -11.43
CA ILE A 3 14.02 -20.41 -10.33
C ILE A 3 15.08 -19.98 -9.30
N PRO A 4 14.69 -19.30 -8.20
CA PRO A 4 15.60 -19.06 -7.09
C PRO A 4 15.77 -20.36 -6.30
N THR A 5 17.00 -20.73 -5.95
CA THR A 5 17.27 -21.95 -5.17
C THR A 5 18.30 -21.71 -4.07
N TYR A 6 18.06 -22.33 -2.92
CA TYR A 6 18.99 -22.39 -1.80
C TYR A 6 18.71 -23.64 -0.98
N ASN A 7 19.63 -24.58 -0.96
CA ASN A 7 19.54 -25.85 -0.21
C ASN A 7 18.21 -26.60 -0.41
N ASN A 8 17.86 -26.82 -1.68
CA ASN A 8 16.68 -27.57 -2.11
C ASN A 8 17.07 -28.71 -3.08
N ASP A 9 18.13 -29.41 -2.80
CA ASP A 9 18.67 -30.46 -3.68
C ASP A 9 17.66 -31.60 -3.98
N ARG A 10 16.77 -31.90 -3.05
CA ARG A 10 15.77 -32.98 -3.20
C ARG A 10 14.74 -32.73 -4.31
N THR A 11 14.32 -31.49 -4.48
CA THR A 11 13.20 -31.13 -5.35
C THR A 11 13.63 -30.35 -6.59
N LEU A 12 14.82 -29.71 -6.55
CA LEU A 12 15.30 -28.84 -7.62
C LEU A 12 15.31 -29.50 -8.99
N LYS A 13 15.80 -30.76 -9.09
CA LYS A 13 15.84 -31.47 -10.36
C LYS A 13 14.45 -31.67 -10.96
N ARG A 14 13.48 -32.13 -10.14
CA ARG A 14 12.09 -32.31 -10.56
C ARG A 14 11.47 -30.99 -11.05
N VAL A 15 11.75 -29.87 -10.36
CA VAL A 15 11.23 -28.56 -10.75
C VAL A 15 11.84 -28.10 -12.08
N ILE A 16 13.15 -28.25 -12.27
CA ILE A 16 13.81 -27.88 -13.53
C ILE A 16 13.29 -28.73 -14.68
N ASP A 17 13.25 -30.04 -14.52
CA ASP A 17 12.79 -31.00 -15.57
C ASP A 17 11.32 -30.69 -15.93
N GLY A 18 10.45 -30.47 -14.93
CA GLY A 18 9.06 -30.12 -15.20
C GLY A 18 8.90 -28.76 -15.92
N VAL A 19 9.72 -27.76 -15.60
CA VAL A 19 9.70 -26.48 -16.32
C VAL A 19 10.22 -26.61 -17.73
N LEU A 20 11.21 -27.51 -17.98
CA LEU A 20 11.75 -27.78 -19.31
C LEU A 20 10.74 -28.40 -20.28
N GLU A 21 9.67 -29.02 -19.77
CA GLU A 21 8.58 -29.51 -20.63
C GLU A 21 7.80 -28.35 -21.29
N TYR A 22 7.89 -27.13 -20.73
CA TYR A 22 7.14 -25.94 -21.20
C TYR A 22 8.04 -24.90 -21.86
N THR A 23 9.31 -24.77 -21.44
CA THR A 23 10.23 -23.76 -21.97
C THR A 23 11.68 -24.06 -21.66
N ASP A 24 12.56 -23.73 -22.61
CA ASP A 24 14.03 -23.73 -22.43
C ASP A 24 14.55 -22.39 -21.86
N SER A 25 13.71 -21.36 -21.82
CA SER A 25 14.09 -20.02 -21.31
C SER A 25 14.05 -19.99 -19.79
N ILE A 26 15.04 -20.62 -19.15
CA ILE A 26 15.13 -20.76 -17.70
C ILE A 26 16.38 -20.05 -17.19
N ILE A 27 16.20 -19.24 -16.15
CA ILE A 27 17.27 -18.63 -15.36
C ILE A 27 17.22 -19.23 -13.97
N ILE A 28 18.30 -19.84 -13.51
CA ILE A 28 18.42 -20.41 -12.18
C ILE A 28 19.34 -19.52 -11.35
N VAL A 29 18.88 -19.07 -10.18
CA VAL A 29 19.69 -18.27 -9.27
C VAL A 29 20.01 -19.08 -8.02
N ASN A 30 21.23 -19.58 -7.93
CA ASN A 30 21.75 -20.24 -6.74
C ASN A 30 22.22 -19.21 -5.72
N ASP A 31 21.47 -19.04 -4.63
CA ASP A 31 21.76 -18.08 -3.56
C ASP A 31 22.73 -18.63 -2.52
N GLY A 32 23.87 -19.19 -2.99
CA GLY A 32 24.94 -19.67 -2.12
C GLY A 32 24.60 -20.97 -1.40
N ALA A 33 23.96 -21.91 -2.09
CA ALA A 33 23.65 -23.24 -1.55
C ALA A 33 24.92 -23.99 -1.12
N THR A 34 24.80 -24.72 -0.01
CA THR A 34 25.88 -25.48 0.62
C THR A 34 25.67 -27.00 0.57
N ASP A 35 24.53 -27.43 0.04
CA ASP A 35 24.16 -28.82 -0.22
C ASP A 35 24.63 -29.27 -1.62
N THR A 36 24.04 -30.35 -2.16
CA THR A 36 24.35 -30.87 -3.48
C THR A 36 23.75 -30.07 -4.65
N THR A 37 23.05 -28.95 -4.38
CA THR A 37 22.46 -28.06 -5.42
C THR A 37 23.45 -27.72 -6.53
N SER A 38 24.68 -27.34 -6.18
CA SER A 38 25.70 -26.98 -7.19
C SER A 38 26.16 -28.17 -8.06
N GLN A 39 26.04 -29.41 -7.58
CA GLN A 39 26.32 -30.59 -8.35
C GLN A 39 25.19 -30.88 -9.36
N ILE A 40 23.93 -30.78 -8.91
CA ILE A 40 22.74 -30.91 -9.76
C ILE A 40 22.79 -29.88 -10.89
N LEU A 41 23.13 -28.64 -10.61
CA LEU A 41 23.16 -27.57 -11.60
C LEU A 41 24.20 -27.81 -12.73
N LYS A 42 25.24 -28.58 -12.49
CA LYS A 42 26.19 -28.97 -13.56
C LYS A 42 25.53 -29.80 -14.65
N GLU A 43 24.49 -30.58 -14.34
CA GLU A 43 23.72 -31.34 -15.32
C GLU A 43 22.95 -30.44 -16.28
N TYR A 44 22.67 -29.23 -15.88
CA TYR A 44 21.91 -28.21 -16.62
C TYR A 44 22.77 -27.05 -17.13
N SER A 45 24.03 -27.33 -17.49
CA SER A 45 25.02 -26.33 -17.93
C SER A 45 24.58 -25.48 -19.13
N ARG A 46 23.61 -25.94 -19.91
CA ARG A 46 23.00 -25.22 -21.03
C ARG A 46 22.04 -24.10 -20.62
N LEU A 47 21.54 -24.13 -19.39
CA LEU A 47 20.64 -23.13 -18.86
C LEU A 47 21.41 -21.93 -18.29
N GLU A 48 20.79 -20.76 -18.28
CA GLU A 48 21.36 -19.58 -17.66
C GLU A 48 21.41 -19.75 -16.15
N GLN A 49 22.61 -19.68 -15.57
CA GLN A 49 22.83 -19.90 -14.14
C GLN A 49 23.56 -18.72 -13.52
N ILE A 50 23.08 -18.26 -12.37
CA ILE A 50 23.71 -17.20 -11.59
C ILE A 50 24.07 -17.77 -10.24
N LEU A 51 25.37 -17.75 -9.90
CA LEU A 51 25.86 -18.14 -8.59
C LEU A 51 26.11 -16.92 -7.73
N ILE A 52 25.43 -16.82 -6.59
CA ILE A 52 25.70 -15.86 -5.54
C ILE A 52 26.59 -16.55 -4.49
N PRO A 53 27.81 -16.06 -4.24
CA PRO A 53 28.80 -16.83 -3.43
C PRO A 53 28.36 -17.12 -2.00
N LYS A 54 27.44 -16.31 -1.43
CA LYS A 54 26.91 -16.43 -0.07
C LYS A 54 25.45 -16.08 -0.04
N ASN A 55 24.66 -16.83 0.71
CA ASN A 55 23.23 -16.56 0.86
C ASN A 55 22.94 -15.10 1.26
N LYS A 56 22.20 -14.40 0.39
CA LYS A 56 21.73 -13.04 0.58
C LYS A 56 20.21 -12.95 0.74
N GLY A 57 19.52 -14.08 0.55
CA GLY A 57 18.08 -14.23 0.71
C GLY A 57 17.30 -14.23 -0.61
N LYS A 58 16.13 -14.88 -0.58
CA LYS A 58 15.25 -15.07 -1.74
C LYS A 58 14.99 -13.78 -2.52
N GLY A 59 14.70 -12.69 -1.81
CA GLY A 59 14.45 -11.39 -2.46
C GLY A 59 15.65 -10.86 -3.24
N ASN A 60 16.89 -11.09 -2.73
CA ASN A 60 18.08 -10.72 -3.49
C ASN A 60 18.25 -11.61 -4.72
N ALA A 61 18.02 -12.91 -4.61
CA ALA A 61 18.09 -13.85 -5.74
C ALA A 61 17.09 -13.44 -6.85
N LEU A 62 15.85 -13.14 -6.47
CA LEU A 62 14.83 -12.65 -7.42
C LEU A 62 15.26 -11.37 -8.12
N ARG A 63 15.80 -10.38 -7.37
CA ARG A 63 16.26 -9.10 -7.96
C ARG A 63 17.40 -9.29 -8.96
N VAL A 64 18.33 -10.18 -8.65
CA VAL A 64 19.43 -10.52 -9.58
C VAL A 64 18.88 -11.20 -10.82
N GLY A 65 17.97 -12.16 -10.64
CA GLY A 65 17.32 -12.86 -11.74
C GLY A 65 16.49 -11.93 -12.64
N PHE A 66 15.72 -10.99 -12.07
CA PHE A 66 14.94 -10.01 -12.85
C PHE A 66 15.82 -9.11 -13.72
N LYS A 67 16.95 -8.67 -13.19
CA LYS A 67 17.91 -7.86 -13.96
C LYS A 67 18.54 -8.65 -15.10
N GLN A 68 18.90 -9.91 -14.86
CA GLN A 68 19.46 -10.77 -15.91
C GLN A 68 18.41 -11.09 -16.97
N ALA A 69 17.17 -11.39 -16.58
CA ALA A 69 16.08 -11.63 -17.51
C ALA A 69 15.82 -10.41 -18.43
N GLU A 70 15.78 -9.20 -17.86
CA GLU A 70 15.64 -7.96 -18.65
C GLU A 70 16.84 -7.76 -19.58
N LYS A 71 18.06 -8.01 -19.12
CA LYS A 71 19.30 -7.93 -19.94
C LYS A 71 19.28 -8.92 -21.12
N LEU A 72 18.69 -10.08 -20.94
CA LEU A 72 18.49 -11.08 -21.99
C LEU A 72 17.34 -10.74 -22.95
N GLY A 73 16.63 -9.62 -22.72
CA GLY A 73 15.58 -9.12 -23.61
C GLY A 73 14.18 -9.65 -23.31
N PHE A 74 13.95 -10.27 -22.15
CA PHE A 74 12.62 -10.71 -21.76
C PHE A 74 11.80 -9.56 -21.20
N ASP A 75 10.52 -9.48 -21.57
CA ASP A 75 9.57 -8.49 -21.03
C ASP A 75 8.98 -8.95 -19.69
N TYR A 76 8.84 -10.26 -19.49
CA TYR A 76 8.25 -10.86 -18.30
C TYR A 76 9.13 -11.97 -17.74
N ALA A 77 9.02 -12.19 -16.43
CA ALA A 77 9.55 -13.37 -15.78
C ALA A 77 8.47 -14.04 -14.93
N ILE A 78 8.30 -15.33 -15.11
CA ILE A 78 7.49 -16.15 -14.21
C ILE A 78 8.43 -16.81 -13.20
N THR A 79 8.22 -16.59 -11.90
CA THR A 79 9.01 -17.21 -10.83
C THR A 79 8.32 -18.47 -10.34
N ILE A 80 9.06 -19.51 -10.08
CA ILE A 80 8.61 -20.74 -9.44
C ILE A 80 9.63 -21.16 -8.37
N ASP A 81 9.14 -21.53 -7.19
CA ASP A 81 10.00 -21.95 -6.09
C ASP A 81 10.59 -23.34 -6.34
N SER A 82 11.84 -23.56 -5.91
CA SER A 82 12.53 -24.82 -6.10
C SER A 82 12.13 -25.91 -5.10
N ASP A 83 11.13 -25.66 -4.24
CA ASP A 83 10.64 -26.60 -3.21
C ASP A 83 9.65 -27.66 -3.75
N GLY A 84 9.29 -27.57 -5.03
CA GLY A 84 8.42 -28.54 -5.70
C GLY A 84 6.94 -28.46 -5.30
N GLN A 85 6.52 -27.42 -4.60
CA GLN A 85 5.11 -27.25 -4.22
C GLN A 85 4.20 -26.81 -5.37
N HIS A 86 4.75 -26.12 -6.37
CA HIS A 86 4.02 -25.61 -7.52
C HIS A 86 4.19 -26.49 -8.77
N PHE A 87 3.17 -26.54 -9.57
CA PHE A 87 3.12 -27.33 -10.78
C PHE A 87 3.51 -26.49 -12.00
N PRO A 88 4.54 -26.90 -12.80
CA PRO A 88 4.95 -26.19 -14.01
C PRO A 88 3.84 -26.04 -15.05
N GLU A 89 2.87 -26.95 -15.08
CA GLU A 89 1.71 -26.90 -16.00
C GLU A 89 0.87 -25.62 -15.84
N ASP A 90 0.88 -25.01 -14.65
CA ASP A 90 0.17 -23.75 -14.39
C ASP A 90 0.86 -22.53 -15.06
N ILE A 91 2.00 -22.69 -15.73
CA ILE A 91 2.61 -21.63 -16.55
C ILE A 91 1.61 -21.10 -17.58
N SER A 92 0.82 -22.00 -18.19
CA SER A 92 -0.20 -21.65 -19.17
C SER A 92 -1.23 -20.66 -18.63
N VAL A 93 -1.63 -20.79 -17.35
CA VAL A 93 -2.62 -19.90 -16.69
C VAL A 93 -2.12 -18.46 -16.65
N PHE A 94 -0.83 -18.24 -16.38
CA PHE A 94 -0.23 -16.90 -16.38
C PHE A 94 -0.18 -16.29 -17.78
N ILE A 95 0.13 -17.11 -18.80
CA ILE A 95 0.22 -16.67 -20.20
C ILE A 95 -1.16 -16.30 -20.71
N GLU A 96 -2.17 -17.15 -20.49
CA GLU A 96 -3.55 -16.91 -20.90
C GLU A 96 -4.11 -15.62 -20.26
N GLU A 97 -3.89 -15.41 -18.95
CA GLU A 97 -4.33 -14.16 -18.31
C GLU A 97 -3.61 -12.94 -18.87
N LEU A 98 -2.31 -13.04 -19.19
CA LEU A 98 -1.58 -11.96 -19.84
C LEU A 98 -2.11 -11.65 -21.23
N GLU A 99 -2.42 -12.66 -22.04
CA GLU A 99 -2.95 -12.50 -23.39
C GLU A 99 -4.33 -11.87 -23.40
N ASN A 100 -5.20 -12.29 -22.48
CA ASN A 100 -6.56 -11.82 -22.33
C ASN A 100 -6.67 -10.47 -21.62
N SER A 101 -5.60 -9.98 -20.98
CA SER A 101 -5.64 -8.73 -20.22
C SER A 101 -5.54 -7.51 -21.14
N GLU A 102 -6.40 -6.51 -20.90
CA GLU A 102 -6.33 -5.21 -21.58
C GLU A 102 -5.02 -4.44 -21.32
N THR A 103 -4.43 -4.67 -20.15
CA THR A 103 -3.16 -4.04 -19.77
C THR A 103 -2.03 -5.04 -19.76
N LYS A 104 -0.91 -4.66 -20.38
CA LYS A 104 0.34 -5.43 -20.33
C LYS A 104 1.20 -5.07 -19.13
N ASN A 105 0.88 -4.01 -18.38
CA ASN A 105 1.55 -3.67 -17.12
C ASN A 105 0.92 -4.44 -15.96
N LEU A 106 1.17 -5.75 -15.93
CA LEU A 106 0.46 -6.73 -15.11
C LEU A 106 1.44 -7.59 -14.30
N LEU A 107 1.21 -7.65 -12.98
CA LEU A 107 1.84 -8.58 -12.06
C LEU A 107 0.79 -9.61 -11.64
N LEU A 108 1.03 -10.87 -11.92
CA LEU A 108 0.13 -11.96 -11.55
C LEU A 108 0.72 -12.77 -10.39
N ILE A 109 -0.15 -13.19 -9.49
CA ILE A 109 0.20 -14.04 -8.34
C ILE A 109 -0.65 -15.29 -8.40
N GLY A 110 -0.02 -16.45 -8.43
CA GLY A 110 -0.70 -17.73 -8.37
C GLY A 110 -1.41 -17.89 -7.03
N ALA A 111 -2.73 -17.91 -7.04
CA ALA A 111 -3.53 -18.08 -5.85
C ALA A 111 -3.78 -19.57 -5.56
N ARG A 112 -3.28 -20.01 -4.42
CA ARG A 112 -3.46 -21.38 -3.92
C ARG A 112 -4.86 -21.53 -3.32
N ASN A 113 -5.45 -22.70 -3.47
CA ASN A 113 -6.67 -23.01 -2.74
C ASN A 113 -6.34 -23.29 -1.26
N MET A 114 -6.57 -22.32 -0.39
CA MET A 114 -6.27 -22.42 1.05
C MET A 114 -7.34 -23.19 1.84
N GLU A 115 -8.40 -23.66 1.18
CA GLU A 115 -9.50 -24.42 1.77
C GLU A 115 -9.43 -25.93 1.44
N GLN A 116 -8.45 -26.35 0.61
CA GLN A 116 -8.27 -27.75 0.28
C GLN A 116 -7.75 -28.56 1.48
N GLU A 117 -8.04 -29.86 1.50
CA GLU A 117 -7.50 -30.78 2.50
C GLU A 117 -5.97 -30.78 2.50
N GLY A 118 -5.35 -30.91 3.68
CA GLY A 118 -3.89 -30.93 3.84
C GLY A 118 -3.23 -29.55 3.98
N VAL A 119 -3.98 -28.44 3.90
CA VAL A 119 -3.42 -27.12 4.15
C VAL A 119 -3.14 -26.91 5.64
N PRO A 120 -1.87 -26.65 6.05
CA PRO A 120 -1.57 -26.37 7.44
C PRO A 120 -2.30 -25.12 7.95
N GLY A 121 -2.95 -25.20 9.13
CA GLY A 121 -3.73 -24.09 9.67
C GLY A 121 -2.92 -22.79 9.84
N GLY A 122 -1.64 -22.89 10.17
CA GLY A 122 -0.73 -21.74 10.22
C GLY A 122 -0.53 -21.04 8.87
N SER A 123 -0.55 -21.81 7.77
CA SER A 123 -0.44 -21.25 6.41
C SER A 123 -1.69 -20.47 6.04
N SER A 124 -2.89 -21.01 6.35
CA SER A 124 -4.16 -20.34 6.11
C SER A 124 -4.29 -19.03 6.92
N PHE A 125 -3.91 -19.05 8.19
CA PHE A 125 -3.89 -17.84 9.02
C PHE A 125 -2.92 -16.79 8.48
N GLY A 126 -1.69 -17.19 8.16
CA GLY A 126 -0.67 -16.30 7.59
C GLY A 126 -1.12 -15.67 6.27
N ASN A 127 -1.79 -16.44 5.41
CA ASN A 127 -2.35 -15.94 4.15
C ASN A 127 -3.43 -14.87 4.40
N LYS A 128 -4.43 -15.15 5.25
CA LYS A 128 -5.49 -14.18 5.59
C LYS A 128 -4.91 -12.91 6.20
N PHE A 129 -3.92 -13.04 7.08
CA PHE A 129 -3.22 -11.91 7.69
C PHE A 129 -2.50 -11.05 6.64
N SER A 130 -1.74 -11.67 5.73
CA SER A 130 -1.03 -10.98 4.66
C SER A 130 -1.99 -10.27 3.70
N ASN A 131 -3.08 -10.92 3.31
CA ASN A 131 -4.11 -10.35 2.43
C ASN A 131 -4.79 -9.13 3.06
N PHE A 132 -5.06 -9.18 4.37
CA PHE A 132 -5.61 -8.03 5.11
C PHE A 132 -4.68 -6.81 5.05
N TRP A 133 -3.38 -6.99 5.33
CA TRP A 133 -2.43 -5.88 5.27
C TRP A 133 -2.26 -5.32 3.87
N TYR A 134 -2.15 -6.19 2.88
CA TYR A 134 -2.06 -5.78 1.48
C TYR A 134 -3.28 -4.94 1.04
N LYS A 135 -4.50 -5.38 1.41
CA LYS A 135 -5.73 -4.62 1.15
C LYS A 135 -5.73 -3.24 1.84
N LEU A 136 -5.24 -3.16 3.07
CA LEU A 136 -5.12 -1.89 3.81
C LEU A 136 -4.13 -0.92 3.14
N GLU A 137 -2.99 -1.45 2.68
CA GLU A 137 -1.89 -0.69 2.11
C GLU A 137 -2.15 -0.24 0.66
N THR A 138 -2.84 -1.04 -0.12
CA THR A 138 -3.05 -0.79 -1.56
C THR A 138 -4.49 -0.47 -1.93
N GLY A 139 -5.45 -0.96 -1.16
CA GLY A 139 -6.88 -0.93 -1.49
C GLY A 139 -7.30 -2.04 -2.46
N ILE A 140 -6.39 -2.94 -2.85
CA ILE A 140 -6.64 -4.07 -3.76
C ILE A 140 -6.90 -5.31 -2.91
N GLU A 141 -7.93 -6.06 -3.28
CA GLU A 141 -8.26 -7.34 -2.63
C GLU A 141 -7.67 -8.49 -3.43
N LEU A 142 -6.90 -9.33 -2.76
CA LEU A 142 -6.31 -10.54 -3.31
C LEU A 142 -6.65 -11.72 -2.40
N SER A 143 -6.79 -12.91 -2.99
CA SER A 143 -7.05 -14.16 -2.27
C SER A 143 -5.77 -14.81 -1.75
N ASP A 144 -4.63 -14.58 -2.41
CA ASP A 144 -3.31 -15.04 -1.98
C ASP A 144 -2.23 -14.01 -2.34
N THR A 145 -1.56 -13.49 -1.31
CA THR A 145 -0.43 -12.55 -1.43
C THR A 145 0.91 -13.19 -1.08
N GLN A 146 0.93 -14.47 -0.69
CA GLN A 146 2.13 -15.14 -0.19
C GLN A 146 2.76 -16.14 -1.17
N SER A 147 2.01 -16.58 -2.20
CA SER A 147 2.56 -17.50 -3.19
C SER A 147 3.80 -16.90 -3.87
N GLY A 148 4.84 -17.70 -4.05
CA GLY A 148 6.06 -17.36 -4.80
C GLY A 148 5.94 -17.61 -6.31
N TYR A 149 4.84 -18.25 -6.76
CA TYR A 149 4.56 -18.47 -8.17
C TYR A 149 3.91 -17.23 -8.77
N ARG A 150 4.71 -16.43 -9.48
CA ARG A 150 4.29 -15.08 -9.90
C ARG A 150 4.85 -14.73 -11.27
N MET A 151 4.11 -13.93 -12.03
CA MET A 151 4.60 -13.29 -13.25
C MET A 151 4.82 -11.79 -13.02
N TYR A 152 5.98 -11.31 -13.45
CA TYR A 152 6.43 -9.93 -13.24
C TYR A 152 6.70 -9.21 -14.55
N PRO A 153 6.22 -7.97 -14.76
CA PRO A 153 6.61 -7.11 -15.86
C PRO A 153 7.99 -6.51 -15.57
N LEU A 154 9.04 -7.07 -16.18
CA LEU A 154 10.45 -6.81 -15.82
C LEU A 154 10.83 -5.33 -15.92
N LYS A 155 10.49 -4.68 -17.03
CA LYS A 155 10.80 -3.27 -17.27
C LYS A 155 10.27 -2.35 -16.18
N GLU A 156 9.07 -2.63 -15.65
CA GLU A 156 8.48 -1.78 -14.63
C GLU A 156 8.94 -2.17 -13.22
N ILE A 157 9.15 -3.46 -12.96
CA ILE A 157 9.65 -3.95 -11.67
C ILE A 157 11.09 -3.49 -11.43
N ASN A 158 11.97 -3.53 -12.43
CA ASN A 158 13.36 -3.13 -12.27
C ASN A 158 13.55 -1.61 -12.05
N LYS A 159 12.55 -0.79 -12.38
CA LYS A 159 12.54 0.64 -12.04
C LYS A 159 12.20 0.91 -10.57
N ILE A 160 11.72 -0.10 -9.83
CA ILE A 160 11.33 0.06 -8.44
C ILE A 160 12.56 -0.14 -7.55
N LYS A 161 12.81 0.81 -6.65
CA LYS A 161 13.85 0.65 -5.63
C LYS A 161 13.33 -0.18 -4.47
N PHE A 162 13.88 -1.37 -4.30
CA PHE A 162 13.58 -2.28 -3.20
C PHE A 162 14.67 -2.21 -2.12
N TYR A 163 14.26 -2.39 -0.87
CA TYR A 163 15.16 -2.31 0.29
C TYR A 163 15.34 -3.65 1.00
N THR A 164 14.36 -4.55 0.85
CA THR A 164 14.40 -5.86 1.50
C THR A 164 15.08 -6.91 0.61
N THR A 165 15.56 -7.99 1.23
CA THR A 165 16.37 -8.99 0.52
C THR A 165 15.95 -10.43 0.81
N LYS A 166 15.07 -10.67 1.80
CA LYS A 166 14.62 -12.01 2.19
C LYS A 166 13.15 -12.22 1.82
N PHE A 167 12.39 -12.93 2.66
CA PHE A 167 10.98 -13.23 2.39
C PHE A 167 10.08 -11.98 2.37
N GLU A 168 10.42 -10.98 3.17
CA GLU A 168 9.71 -9.70 3.16
C GLU A 168 9.74 -8.97 1.80
N PHE A 169 10.69 -9.31 0.93
CA PHE A 169 10.76 -8.77 -0.42
C PHE A 169 9.51 -9.07 -1.24
N GLU A 170 8.92 -10.24 -1.07
CA GLU A 170 7.74 -10.63 -1.84
C GLU A 170 6.52 -9.76 -1.51
N ILE A 171 6.45 -9.28 -0.27
CA ILE A 171 5.43 -8.30 0.15
C ILE A 171 5.81 -6.90 -0.34
N GLU A 172 7.07 -6.49 -0.14
CA GLU A 172 7.55 -5.19 -0.64
C GLU A 172 7.30 -5.03 -2.13
N ASN A 173 7.52 -6.09 -2.90
CA ASN A 173 7.37 -6.08 -4.34
C ASN A 173 5.93 -5.77 -4.77
N ILE A 174 4.95 -6.53 -4.28
CA ILE A 174 3.55 -6.37 -4.69
C ILE A 174 2.94 -5.05 -4.21
N VAL A 175 3.29 -4.59 -3.01
CA VAL A 175 2.80 -3.32 -2.47
C VAL A 175 3.36 -2.15 -3.28
N LYS A 176 4.68 -2.13 -3.52
CA LYS A 176 5.31 -1.06 -4.32
C LYS A 176 4.89 -1.10 -5.79
N ALA A 177 4.68 -2.28 -6.37
CA ALA A 177 4.12 -2.45 -7.70
C ALA A 177 2.74 -1.78 -7.81
N ALA A 178 1.83 -2.08 -6.89
CA ALA A 178 0.51 -1.47 -6.83
C ALA A 178 0.58 0.07 -6.66
N TRP A 179 1.46 0.58 -5.79
CA TRP A 179 1.65 2.03 -5.61
C TRP A 179 2.22 2.75 -6.85
N ARG A 180 2.89 2.01 -7.74
CA ARG A 180 3.41 2.50 -9.03
C ARG A 180 2.40 2.37 -10.16
N GLY A 181 1.25 1.76 -9.91
CA GLY A 181 0.19 1.60 -10.90
C GLY A 181 0.35 0.37 -11.77
N ILE A 182 1.17 -0.61 -11.35
CA ILE A 182 1.16 -1.95 -11.94
C ILE A 182 -0.12 -2.63 -11.47
N THR A 183 -0.87 -3.20 -12.41
CA THR A 183 -2.08 -3.97 -12.08
C THR A 183 -1.66 -5.28 -11.43
N VAL A 184 -2.16 -5.56 -10.23
CA VAL A 184 -1.87 -6.80 -9.49
C VAL A 184 -3.14 -7.62 -9.40
N LYS A 185 -3.06 -8.89 -9.85
CA LYS A 185 -4.19 -9.83 -9.86
C LYS A 185 -3.76 -11.22 -9.38
N ASN A 186 -4.72 -12.00 -8.90
CA ASN A 186 -4.53 -13.44 -8.70
C ASN A 186 -4.95 -14.24 -9.93
N VAL A 187 -4.27 -15.37 -10.16
CA VAL A 187 -4.67 -16.44 -11.05
C VAL A 187 -4.70 -17.75 -10.28
N PRO A 188 -5.64 -18.66 -10.51
CA PRO A 188 -5.72 -19.91 -9.77
C PRO A 188 -4.54 -20.82 -10.15
N VAL A 189 -3.87 -21.38 -9.16
CA VAL A 189 -2.79 -22.37 -9.35
C VAL A 189 -2.96 -23.54 -8.40
N LYS A 190 -2.46 -24.69 -8.84
CA LYS A 190 -2.41 -25.90 -8.02
C LYS A 190 -1.26 -25.81 -7.02
N VAL A 191 -1.39 -26.49 -5.88
CA VAL A 191 -0.33 -26.59 -4.89
C VAL A 191 -0.33 -27.97 -4.27
N LEU A 192 0.86 -28.54 -4.10
CA LEU A 192 1.11 -29.79 -3.41
C LEU A 192 1.63 -29.48 -1.99
N TYR A 193 0.92 -29.96 -0.98
CA TYR A 193 1.42 -29.93 0.40
C TYR A 193 1.89 -31.32 0.80
N ASP A 194 3.16 -31.62 0.49
CA ASP A 194 3.80 -32.84 0.94
C ASP A 194 4.76 -32.50 2.09
N GLU A 195 4.39 -32.90 3.29
CA GLU A 195 5.21 -32.63 4.49
C GLU A 195 6.54 -33.39 4.48
N SER A 196 6.62 -34.51 3.76
CA SER A 196 7.82 -35.36 3.73
C SER A 196 8.97 -34.74 2.89
N GLU A 197 8.63 -33.94 1.87
CA GLU A 197 9.60 -33.29 0.98
C GLU A 197 9.77 -31.79 1.28
N ARG A 198 8.90 -31.21 2.10
CA ARG A 198 8.88 -29.77 2.34
C ARG A 198 10.11 -29.30 3.09
N VAL A 199 10.98 -28.59 2.38
CA VAL A 199 12.08 -27.83 2.99
C VAL A 199 11.66 -26.37 3.15
N THR A 200 11.47 -25.92 4.40
CA THR A 200 11.17 -24.52 4.67
C THR A 200 12.37 -23.81 5.29
N HIS A 201 12.77 -22.71 4.68
CA HIS A 201 13.80 -21.82 5.21
C HIS A 201 13.21 -20.63 5.97
N PHE A 202 11.88 -20.56 6.10
CA PHE A 202 11.18 -19.53 6.83
C PHE A 202 11.35 -19.71 8.34
N ARG A 203 11.83 -18.69 9.02
CA ARG A 203 12.06 -18.67 10.46
C ARG A 203 10.95 -17.86 11.14
N PRO A 204 9.94 -18.51 11.76
CA PRO A 204 8.71 -17.88 12.16
C PRO A 204 8.90 -16.55 12.92
N PHE A 205 9.66 -16.54 14.01
CA PHE A 205 9.84 -15.31 14.80
C PHE A 205 10.62 -14.21 14.07
N LYS A 206 11.76 -14.55 13.43
CA LYS A 206 12.60 -13.55 12.79
C LYS A 206 11.99 -12.95 11.53
N ASP A 207 11.43 -13.82 10.67
CA ASP A 207 10.92 -13.37 9.39
C ASP A 207 9.53 -12.73 9.57
N PHE A 208 8.70 -13.22 10.50
CA PHE A 208 7.44 -12.56 10.87
C PHE A 208 7.66 -11.17 11.47
N THR A 209 8.66 -11.00 12.35
CA THR A 209 9.02 -9.69 12.89
C THR A 209 9.41 -8.71 11.78
N ARG A 210 10.22 -9.14 10.81
CA ARG A 210 10.60 -8.30 9.65
C ARG A 210 9.40 -7.90 8.82
N ILE A 211 8.51 -8.86 8.53
CA ILE A 211 7.27 -8.61 7.80
C ILE A 211 6.38 -7.63 8.55
N SER A 212 6.26 -7.78 9.89
CA SER A 212 5.46 -6.87 10.71
C SER A 212 6.00 -5.44 10.72
N ILE A 213 7.33 -5.28 10.83
CA ILE A 213 7.98 -3.97 10.73
C ILE A 213 7.74 -3.34 9.35
N LEU A 214 7.88 -4.13 8.29
CA LEU A 214 7.64 -3.66 6.92
C LEU A 214 6.18 -3.22 6.72
N ASN A 215 5.21 -4.02 7.15
CA ASN A 215 3.79 -3.68 7.06
C ASN A 215 3.46 -2.43 7.87
N THR A 216 4.00 -2.29 9.09
CA THR A 216 3.85 -1.07 9.89
C THR A 216 4.36 0.16 9.13
N TRP A 217 5.55 0.05 8.53
CA TRP A 217 6.11 1.10 7.70
C TRP A 217 5.23 1.40 6.48
N PHE A 218 4.74 0.39 5.79
CA PHE A 218 3.88 0.56 4.62
C PHE A 218 2.53 1.19 4.96
N VAL A 219 1.95 0.85 6.11
CA VAL A 219 0.75 1.51 6.61
C VAL A 219 1.01 3.00 6.84
N LEU A 220 2.12 3.35 7.51
CA LEU A 220 2.51 4.75 7.70
C LEU A 220 2.67 5.45 6.34
N VAL A 221 3.45 4.89 5.42
CA VAL A 221 3.64 5.46 4.07
C VAL A 221 2.32 5.56 3.31
N THR A 222 1.43 4.58 3.44
CA THR A 222 0.11 4.62 2.79
C THR A 222 -0.72 5.79 3.27
N PHE A 223 -0.83 5.98 4.57
CA PHE A 223 -1.66 7.05 5.14
C PHE A 223 -1.00 8.42 5.04
N LEU A 224 0.33 8.50 5.25
CA LEU A 224 1.07 9.76 5.26
C LEU A 224 1.38 10.30 3.86
N TYR A 225 1.56 9.43 2.88
CA TYR A 225 2.06 9.83 1.57
C TYR A 225 1.18 9.34 0.41
N ILE A 226 0.89 8.02 0.31
CA ILE A 226 0.26 7.45 -0.89
C ILE A 226 -1.19 7.94 -1.05
N LYS A 227 -2.02 7.81 -0.01
CA LYS A 227 -3.43 8.25 -0.06
C LYS A 227 -3.55 9.77 -0.25
N PRO A 228 -2.83 10.63 0.50
CA PRO A 228 -2.84 12.08 0.26
C PRO A 228 -2.35 12.44 -1.14
N ARG A 229 -1.24 11.85 -1.61
CA ARG A 229 -0.71 12.08 -2.95
C ARG A 229 -1.73 11.73 -4.04
N ASN A 230 -2.37 10.56 -3.93
CA ASN A 230 -3.35 10.11 -4.91
C ASN A 230 -4.60 11.00 -4.90
N LEU A 231 -5.03 11.43 -3.73
CA LEU A 231 -6.13 12.38 -3.58
C LEU A 231 -5.77 13.73 -4.19
N TYR A 232 -4.59 14.27 -3.91
CA TYR A 232 -4.09 15.51 -4.52
C TYR A 232 -3.99 15.42 -6.05
N ARG A 233 -3.48 14.30 -6.59
CA ARG A 233 -3.42 14.06 -8.04
C ARG A 233 -4.81 14.01 -8.66
N LYS A 234 -5.76 13.35 -8.00
CA LYS A 234 -7.16 13.32 -8.43
C LYS A 234 -7.77 14.72 -8.44
N PHE A 235 -7.49 15.50 -7.41
CA PHE A 235 -7.92 16.91 -7.29
C PHE A 235 -7.35 17.77 -8.42
N LYS A 236 -6.04 17.68 -8.66
CA LYS A 236 -5.35 18.44 -9.71
C LYS A 236 -5.86 18.09 -11.12
N LYS A 237 -6.17 16.81 -11.38
CA LYS A 237 -6.72 16.39 -12.68
C LYS A 237 -8.15 16.88 -12.90
N LYS A 238 -9.00 16.90 -11.87
CA LYS A 238 -10.42 17.31 -11.99
C LYS A 238 -10.64 18.81 -12.03
N GLY A 239 -9.76 19.60 -11.45
CA GLY A 239 -9.93 21.03 -11.23
C GLY A 239 -10.97 21.34 -10.13
N PHE A 240 -10.82 22.51 -9.49
CA PHE A 240 -11.64 22.93 -8.34
C PHE A 240 -13.14 23.00 -8.67
N LYS A 241 -13.47 23.50 -9.86
CA LYS A 241 -14.87 23.65 -10.31
C LYS A 241 -15.58 22.29 -10.47
N LYS A 242 -14.92 21.30 -11.10
CA LYS A 242 -15.47 19.94 -11.25
C LYS A 242 -15.55 19.18 -9.94
N PHE A 243 -14.57 19.38 -9.04
CA PHE A 243 -14.64 18.81 -7.70
C PHE A 243 -15.90 19.30 -6.97
N PHE A 244 -16.15 20.62 -6.99
CA PHE A 244 -17.30 21.21 -6.33
C PHE A 244 -18.62 20.70 -6.92
N THR A 245 -18.71 20.59 -8.24
CA THR A 245 -19.96 20.16 -8.91
C THR A 245 -20.18 18.65 -8.88
N GLU A 246 -19.13 17.84 -9.00
CA GLU A 246 -19.28 16.38 -9.11
C GLU A 246 -19.09 15.66 -7.77
N ASP A 247 -18.11 16.03 -6.97
CA ASP A 247 -17.81 15.32 -5.72
C ASP A 247 -18.59 15.89 -4.52
N LEU A 248 -18.82 17.21 -4.46
CA LEU A 248 -19.62 17.83 -3.39
C LEU A 248 -21.12 17.78 -3.72
N LEU A 249 -21.53 18.29 -4.89
CA LEU A 249 -22.94 18.35 -5.27
C LEU A 249 -23.43 17.05 -5.91
N GLY A 250 -22.63 16.41 -6.75
CA GLY A 250 -22.97 15.22 -7.54
C GLY A 250 -22.73 13.87 -6.87
N SER A 251 -22.05 13.82 -5.71
CA SER A 251 -21.88 12.54 -5.02
C SER A 251 -23.23 12.01 -4.54
N GLN A 252 -23.42 10.68 -4.60
CA GLN A 252 -24.64 10.03 -4.12
C GLN A 252 -24.79 10.01 -2.58
N ASP A 253 -23.84 10.61 -1.87
CA ASP A 253 -23.92 10.75 -0.41
C ASP A 253 -25.07 11.68 0.00
N THR A 254 -25.76 11.33 1.07
CA THR A 254 -26.82 12.17 1.64
C THR A 254 -26.29 13.54 2.08
N PRO A 255 -27.12 14.61 2.05
CA PRO A 255 -26.72 15.94 2.55
C PRO A 255 -26.13 15.91 3.96
N ILE A 256 -26.70 15.08 4.83
CA ILE A 256 -26.22 14.87 6.20
C ILE A 256 -24.78 14.29 6.21
N LYS A 257 -24.52 13.29 5.38
CA LYS A 257 -23.19 12.67 5.31
C LYS A 257 -22.15 13.66 4.78
N LYS A 258 -22.52 14.46 3.78
CA LYS A 258 -21.69 15.54 3.24
C LYS A 258 -21.41 16.61 4.30
N ALA A 259 -22.45 17.07 5.02
CA ALA A 259 -22.33 18.05 6.09
C ALA A 259 -21.42 17.53 7.23
N LYS A 260 -21.61 16.29 7.67
CA LYS A 260 -20.71 15.67 8.67
C LYS A 260 -19.26 15.61 8.18
N SER A 261 -19.04 15.40 6.88
CA SER A 261 -17.69 15.41 6.28
C SER A 261 -17.08 16.82 6.30
N ILE A 262 -17.90 17.86 6.09
CA ILE A 262 -17.48 19.28 6.23
C ILE A 262 -17.11 19.58 7.69
N VAL A 263 -17.97 19.18 8.64
CA VAL A 263 -17.68 19.34 10.08
C VAL A 263 -16.34 18.72 10.44
N LEU A 264 -16.12 17.45 10.05
CA LEU A 264 -14.87 16.76 10.33
C LEU A 264 -13.67 17.48 9.72
N GLY A 265 -13.79 17.91 8.46
CA GLY A 265 -12.71 18.61 7.76
C GLY A 265 -12.33 19.90 8.45
N VAL A 266 -13.31 20.79 8.69
CA VAL A 266 -13.10 22.10 9.35
C VAL A 266 -12.56 21.92 10.76
N PHE A 267 -13.13 21.00 11.53
CA PHE A 267 -12.66 20.71 12.89
C PHE A 267 -11.18 20.35 12.92
N VAL A 268 -10.79 19.31 12.15
CA VAL A 268 -9.39 18.87 12.11
C VAL A 268 -8.48 19.96 11.54
N GLY A 269 -8.94 20.70 10.52
CA GLY A 269 -8.15 21.75 9.88
C GLY A 269 -7.87 22.97 10.79
N LEU A 270 -8.72 23.24 11.76
CA LEU A 270 -8.56 24.36 12.71
C LEU A 270 -7.89 23.94 14.03
N THR A 271 -7.76 22.63 14.30
CA THR A 271 -7.06 22.16 15.50
C THR A 271 -5.54 22.37 15.38
N PRO A 272 -4.81 22.56 16.51
CA PRO A 272 -3.36 22.80 16.52
C PRO A 272 -2.53 21.54 16.24
N LEU A 273 -3.03 20.65 15.36
CA LEU A 273 -2.39 19.40 14.95
C LEU A 273 -1.56 19.60 13.68
N TRP A 274 -0.74 20.62 13.65
CA TRP A 274 0.00 21.07 12.46
C TRP A 274 0.89 19.98 11.89
N GLY A 275 0.77 19.78 10.55
CA GLY A 275 1.47 18.71 9.84
C GLY A 275 0.75 17.36 9.84
N PHE A 276 -0.15 17.10 10.79
CA PHE A 276 -0.85 15.82 10.93
C PHE A 276 -2.31 15.84 10.47
N HIS A 277 -2.90 17.01 10.22
CA HIS A 277 -4.35 17.11 9.92
C HIS A 277 -4.78 16.32 8.69
N THR A 278 -3.97 16.25 7.64
CA THR A 278 -4.28 15.43 6.45
C THR A 278 -4.44 13.96 6.80
N ILE A 279 -3.58 13.46 7.67
CA ILE A 279 -3.59 12.06 8.10
C ILE A 279 -4.79 11.79 8.96
N ILE A 280 -4.98 12.63 9.96
CA ILE A 280 -6.05 12.51 10.95
C ILE A 280 -7.40 12.61 10.27
N VAL A 281 -7.60 13.58 9.37
CA VAL A 281 -8.88 13.76 8.67
C VAL A 281 -9.20 12.56 7.75
N ILE A 282 -8.22 12.02 7.04
CA ILE A 282 -8.44 10.85 6.18
C ILE A 282 -8.75 9.62 7.02
N PHE A 283 -7.98 9.39 8.09
CA PHE A 283 -8.21 8.29 9.01
C PHE A 283 -9.61 8.35 9.63
N LEU A 284 -9.98 9.49 10.21
CA LEU A 284 -11.30 9.69 10.83
C LEU A 284 -12.43 9.62 9.79
N ALA A 285 -12.24 10.13 8.58
CA ALA A 285 -13.25 10.02 7.52
C ALA A 285 -13.49 8.56 7.09
N ILE A 286 -12.43 7.72 7.11
CA ILE A 286 -12.56 6.28 6.85
C ILE A 286 -13.29 5.60 8.02
N PHE A 287 -12.84 5.85 9.24
CA PHE A 287 -13.39 5.26 10.46
C PHE A 287 -14.88 5.58 10.63
N LEU A 288 -15.25 6.84 10.43
CA LEU A 288 -16.63 7.34 10.55
C LEU A 288 -17.46 7.10 9.26
N LYS A 289 -16.92 6.41 8.25
CA LYS A 289 -17.56 6.14 6.96
C LYS A 289 -18.07 7.41 6.23
N LEU A 290 -17.36 8.53 6.42
CA LEU A 290 -17.65 9.82 5.81
C LEU A 290 -17.02 9.98 4.42
N ASN A 291 -17.39 11.04 3.72
CA ASN A 291 -16.80 11.36 2.42
C ASN A 291 -15.39 11.93 2.57
N LYS A 292 -14.39 11.13 2.21
CA LYS A 292 -12.97 11.45 2.37
C LYS A 292 -12.53 12.67 1.56
N ALA A 293 -13.12 12.86 0.36
CA ALA A 293 -12.76 13.96 -0.51
C ALA A 293 -13.27 15.28 0.06
N ILE A 294 -14.51 15.30 0.57
CA ILE A 294 -15.09 16.46 1.22
C ILE A 294 -14.33 16.79 2.51
N ALA A 295 -14.12 15.80 3.39
CA ALA A 295 -13.42 16.02 4.65
C ALA A 295 -11.99 16.55 4.42
N PHE A 296 -11.26 15.97 3.46
CA PHE A 296 -9.93 16.46 3.09
C PHE A 296 -9.95 17.88 2.53
N ALA A 297 -10.88 18.20 1.62
CA ALA A 297 -10.97 19.54 1.04
C ALA A 297 -11.20 20.61 2.11
N PHE A 298 -12.11 20.32 3.05
CA PHE A 298 -12.44 21.25 4.13
C PHE A 298 -11.43 21.23 5.29
N SER A 299 -10.48 20.28 5.36
CA SER A 299 -9.39 20.35 6.33
C SER A 299 -8.27 21.32 5.91
N ASN A 300 -8.27 21.75 4.67
CA ASN A 300 -7.30 22.73 4.17
C ASN A 300 -7.75 24.19 4.36
N VAL A 301 -8.58 24.48 5.35
CA VAL A 301 -8.95 25.86 5.72
C VAL A 301 -7.77 26.66 6.29
N SER A 302 -6.76 25.98 6.85
CA SER A 302 -5.53 26.58 7.37
C SER A 302 -4.42 26.60 6.32
N ILE A 303 -4.69 27.13 5.12
CA ILE A 303 -3.62 27.40 4.15
C ILE A 303 -2.73 28.56 4.62
N PRO A 304 -1.45 28.64 4.20
CA PRO A 304 -0.48 29.59 4.74
C PRO A 304 -0.97 31.03 4.94
N PRO A 305 -1.71 31.65 4.01
CA PRO A 305 -2.19 33.02 4.23
C PRO A 305 -3.19 33.17 5.39
N PHE A 306 -3.91 32.09 5.76
CA PHE A 306 -4.93 32.14 6.82
C PHE A 306 -4.42 31.65 8.18
N ILE A 307 -3.22 31.07 8.25
CA ILE A 307 -2.65 30.59 9.51
C ILE A 307 -2.61 31.68 10.62
N PRO A 308 -2.14 32.93 10.34
CA PRO A 308 -2.13 33.96 11.37
C PRO A 308 -3.51 34.24 11.96
N PHE A 309 -4.56 34.26 11.13
CA PHE A 309 -5.93 34.46 11.56
C PHE A 309 -6.45 33.30 12.42
N VAL A 310 -6.16 32.05 12.00
CA VAL A 310 -6.57 30.86 12.78
C VAL A 310 -5.92 30.86 14.16
N VAL A 311 -4.63 31.19 14.22
CA VAL A 311 -3.92 31.29 15.50
C VAL A 311 -4.47 32.44 16.37
N LEU A 312 -4.72 33.59 15.77
CA LEU A 312 -5.30 34.74 16.47
C LEU A 312 -6.68 34.42 17.07
N PHE A 313 -7.60 33.87 16.27
CA PHE A 313 -8.92 33.47 16.75
C PHE A 313 -8.83 32.38 17.83
N GLY A 314 -7.88 31.44 17.71
CA GLY A 314 -7.60 30.47 18.75
C GLY A 314 -7.14 31.11 20.04
N LEU A 315 -6.20 32.04 20.00
CA LEU A 315 -5.72 32.78 21.19
C LEU A 315 -6.81 33.64 21.82
N GLN A 316 -7.55 34.41 21.02
CA GLN A 316 -8.65 35.25 21.52
C GLN A 316 -9.76 34.41 22.19
N THR A 317 -10.15 33.30 21.56
CA THR A 317 -11.14 32.38 22.14
C THR A 317 -10.61 31.77 23.43
N GLY A 318 -9.33 31.42 23.48
CA GLY A 318 -8.70 30.89 24.70
C GLY A 318 -8.66 31.91 25.85
N ALA A 319 -8.26 33.15 25.57
CA ALA A 319 -8.25 34.20 26.54
C ALA A 319 -9.64 34.45 27.12
N LEU A 320 -10.66 34.55 26.25
CA LEU A 320 -12.05 34.71 26.67
C LEU A 320 -12.52 33.58 27.58
N VAL A 321 -12.22 32.32 27.24
CA VAL A 321 -12.67 31.14 28.01
C VAL A 321 -11.92 30.99 29.33
N LEU A 322 -10.64 31.35 29.36
CA LEU A 322 -9.80 31.26 30.56
C LEU A 322 -9.88 32.48 31.46
N GLY A 323 -10.60 33.51 31.03
CA GLY A 323 -10.75 34.77 31.81
C GLY A 323 -9.44 35.55 31.89
N GLU A 324 -8.60 35.49 30.85
CA GLU A 324 -7.36 36.25 30.78
C GLU A 324 -7.64 37.65 30.20
N ASP A 325 -7.23 38.72 30.90
CA ASP A 325 -7.31 40.09 30.41
C ASP A 325 -6.24 40.41 29.33
N LYS A 326 -6.04 39.51 28.40
CA LYS A 326 -5.08 39.66 27.30
C LYS A 326 -5.82 39.82 25.99
N SER A 327 -5.52 40.88 25.25
CA SER A 327 -5.93 41.09 23.88
C SER A 327 -4.76 40.72 22.96
N PHE A 328 -4.97 39.79 22.02
CA PHE A 328 -3.99 39.39 21.04
C PHE A 328 -4.27 40.11 19.72
N SER A 329 -3.22 40.60 19.03
CA SER A 329 -3.29 41.27 17.73
C SER A 329 -2.40 40.56 16.70
N ILE A 330 -2.58 40.88 15.42
CA ILE A 330 -1.72 40.31 14.34
C ILE A 330 -0.28 40.84 14.48
N GLU A 331 -0.07 41.99 15.08
CA GLU A 331 1.24 42.63 15.28
C GLU A 331 2.12 41.84 16.26
N ASP A 332 1.47 41.13 17.21
CA ASP A 332 2.17 40.30 18.20
C ASP A 332 2.89 39.07 17.57
N PHE A 333 2.61 38.77 16.31
CA PHE A 333 3.27 37.70 15.56
C PHE A 333 4.67 38.05 15.04
N ASN A 334 5.10 39.33 15.13
CA ASN A 334 6.39 39.80 14.65
C ASN A 334 7.55 39.42 15.61
N GLY A 335 7.84 38.17 15.75
CA GLY A 335 9.17 37.73 16.23
C GLY A 335 9.32 37.54 17.75
N ASN A 336 8.31 37.65 18.54
CA ASN A 336 8.42 37.45 19.99
C ASN A 336 8.00 36.06 20.46
N PHE A 337 8.91 35.36 21.17
CA PHE A 337 8.70 34.08 21.86
C PHE A 337 7.59 34.12 22.95
N GLU A 338 6.90 35.22 23.15
CA GLU A 338 5.79 35.35 24.11
C GLU A 338 4.57 34.49 23.78
N LEU A 339 4.38 34.16 22.49
CA LEU A 339 3.37 33.18 22.05
C LEU A 339 3.55 31.79 22.67
N LEU A 340 4.77 31.37 22.96
CA LEU A 340 5.03 30.11 23.68
C LEU A 340 4.56 30.14 25.15
N LYS A 341 4.51 31.32 25.77
CA LYS A 341 3.98 31.48 27.12
C LYS A 341 2.45 31.32 27.17
N SER A 342 1.78 31.53 26.03
CA SER A 342 0.34 31.38 25.87
C SER A 342 -0.09 30.07 25.24
N LEU A 343 0.77 29.03 25.26
CA LEU A 343 0.50 27.74 24.63
C LEU A 343 -0.78 27.08 25.16
N LYS A 344 -1.03 27.15 26.46
CA LYS A 344 -2.26 26.62 27.09
C LYS A 344 -3.48 27.32 26.53
N THR A 345 -3.46 28.67 26.52
CA THR A 345 -4.53 29.53 25.99
C THR A 345 -4.80 29.22 24.54
N TYR A 346 -3.74 29.07 23.72
CA TYR A 346 -3.83 28.70 22.31
C TYR A 346 -4.44 27.30 22.09
N ILE A 347 -4.01 26.30 22.83
CA ILE A 347 -4.53 24.93 22.69
C ILE A 347 -6.00 24.88 23.04
N VAL A 348 -6.38 25.40 24.25
CA VAL A 348 -7.78 25.39 24.70
C VAL A 348 -8.68 26.18 23.75
N GLY A 349 -8.24 27.36 23.35
CA GLY A 349 -9.02 28.22 22.47
C GLY A 349 -9.16 27.68 21.07
N SER A 350 -8.09 27.07 20.51
CA SER A 350 -8.13 26.46 19.17
C SER A 350 -9.11 25.30 19.10
N PHE A 351 -9.18 24.44 20.12
CA PHE A 351 -10.17 23.36 20.15
C PHE A 351 -11.61 23.90 20.24
N ILE A 352 -11.86 24.89 21.09
CA ILE A 352 -13.20 25.48 21.24
C ILE A 352 -13.60 26.22 19.97
N PHE A 353 -12.68 27.00 19.39
CA PHE A 353 -12.92 27.70 18.13
C PHE A 353 -13.17 26.67 16.98
N ALA A 354 -12.39 25.58 16.91
CA ALA A 354 -12.58 24.54 15.92
C ALA A 354 -13.95 23.85 16.04
N ILE A 355 -14.44 23.59 17.27
CA ILE A 355 -15.77 23.01 17.49
C ILE A 355 -16.83 23.99 16.98
N ALA A 356 -16.80 25.24 17.41
CA ALA A 356 -17.81 26.24 17.02
C ALA A 356 -17.83 26.46 15.49
N ALA A 357 -16.68 26.70 14.89
CA ALA A 357 -16.53 26.93 13.46
C ALA A 357 -16.94 25.70 12.63
N SER A 358 -16.63 24.50 13.09
CA SER A 358 -17.01 23.27 12.38
C SER A 358 -18.52 23.03 12.39
N ILE A 359 -19.20 23.29 13.52
CA ILE A 359 -20.66 23.18 13.62
C ILE A 359 -21.33 24.18 12.69
N ILE A 360 -20.91 25.46 12.74
CA ILE A 360 -21.44 26.50 11.86
C ILE A 360 -21.24 26.14 10.39
N SER A 361 -20.05 25.75 10.01
CA SER A 361 -19.75 25.35 8.62
C SER A 361 -20.56 24.13 8.17
N GLY A 362 -20.78 23.17 9.06
CA GLY A 362 -21.60 22.00 8.80
C GLY A 362 -23.07 22.34 8.61
N LEU A 363 -23.64 23.23 9.43
CA LEU A 363 -25.02 23.72 9.30
C LEU A 363 -25.22 24.47 7.99
N ILE A 364 -24.32 25.40 7.67
CA ILE A 364 -24.36 26.14 6.41
C ILE A 364 -24.26 25.16 5.22
N GLY A 365 -23.30 24.23 5.29
CA GLY A 365 -23.13 23.20 4.28
C GLY A 365 -24.38 22.32 4.10
N TYR A 366 -25.02 21.92 5.19
CA TYR A 366 -26.26 21.15 5.17
C TYR A 366 -27.40 21.92 4.49
N ILE A 367 -27.62 23.16 4.89
CA ILE A 367 -28.69 24.01 4.31
C ILE A 367 -28.48 24.17 2.80
N ILE A 368 -27.28 24.52 2.37
CA ILE A 368 -26.94 24.68 0.96
C ILE A 368 -27.19 23.36 0.20
N LEU A 369 -26.69 22.25 0.70
CA LEU A 369 -26.83 20.95 0.03
C LEU A 369 -28.26 20.44 -0.01
N ALA A 370 -29.05 20.68 1.03
CA ALA A 370 -30.47 20.34 1.08
C ALA A 370 -31.30 21.14 0.05
N LEU A 371 -31.04 22.44 -0.08
CA LEU A 371 -31.69 23.30 -1.06
C LEU A 371 -31.36 22.89 -2.50
N PHE A 372 -30.09 22.51 -2.77
CA PHE A 372 -29.71 22.02 -4.10
C PHE A 372 -30.35 20.68 -4.45
N GLN A 373 -30.53 19.79 -3.47
CA GLN A 373 -31.16 18.49 -3.70
C GLN A 373 -32.66 18.62 -3.95
N SER A 374 -33.33 19.53 -3.26
CA SER A 374 -34.74 19.83 -3.49
C SER A 374 -35.03 20.32 -4.92
N ARG A 375 -34.15 21.19 -5.46
CA ARG A 375 -34.25 21.70 -6.83
C ARG A 375 -33.96 20.66 -7.93
N LYS A 376 -33.33 19.55 -7.61
CA LYS A 376 -33.02 18.48 -8.59
C LYS A 376 -34.12 17.43 -8.68
N ASN A 377 -35.04 17.41 -7.70
CA ASN A 377 -36.17 16.50 -7.61
C ASN A 377 -37.50 17.14 -8.07
N THR A 378 -37.48 18.45 -8.35
CA THR A 378 -38.50 19.20 -9.10
C THR A 378 -38.05 19.41 -10.54
#